data_fd283a559e7e616edf897b95d2565aac
#
_entry.id   fd283a559e7e616edf897b95d2565aac
#
_cell.length_a   1.000
_cell.length_b   1.000
_cell.length_c   1.000
_cell.angle_alpha   90.00
_cell.angle_beta   90.00
_cell.angle_gamma   90.00
#
_symmetry.space_group_name_H-M   'P 1'
#
loop_
_entity.id
_entity.type
_entity.pdbx_description
1 polymer ?
#
loop_
_entity_poly.entity_id
_entity_poly.type
_entity_poly.pdbx_seq_one_letter_code
_entity_poly.pdbx_strand_id
1 'polypeptide(L)'
;PNYVLISPEGKIMKMWSGYGKGSLKLKMRRYLDAPKREMSITGDTNRKVVNHPSFESTNTDILEVKQVVLTDTATIVHFNAYYIPKYWIRVSPNCRLVDEKGETYTLKKADGINPGEHFYLPESGEAEFSLTFEPLSSSVQSFNFTEGTEKNDWQINRVRLNK
;
A
#
# COMPACT_ATOMS: atom_id res chain seq x y z
N PRO A 1 -3.64 19.77 -12.88
CA PRO A 1 -3.12 20.51 -11.72
C PRO A 1 -2.47 19.58 -10.71
N ASN A 2 -1.46 20.11 -10.02
CA ASN A 2 -0.82 19.41 -8.92
C ASN A 2 -1.45 19.85 -7.60
N TYR A 3 -1.61 18.93 -6.70
CA TYR A 3 -2.19 19.18 -5.39
C TYR A 3 -1.19 18.83 -4.29
N VAL A 4 -1.17 19.64 -3.25
CA VAL A 4 -0.33 19.44 -2.08
C VAL A 4 -1.20 19.53 -0.85
N LEU A 5 -1.15 18.50 -0.01
CA LEU A 5 -1.82 18.53 1.29
C LEU A 5 -0.77 18.91 2.34
N ILE A 6 -1.04 19.98 3.06
CA ILE A 6 -0.12 20.52 4.08
C ILE A 6 -0.83 20.43 5.45
N SER A 7 -0.10 19.96 6.45
CA SER A 7 -0.61 19.93 7.84
C SER A 7 -0.71 21.34 8.42
N PRO A 8 -1.44 21.54 9.52
CA PRO A 8 -1.50 22.84 10.21
C PRO A 8 -0.12 23.37 10.62
N GLU A 9 0.86 22.49 10.81
CA GLU A 9 2.24 22.86 11.18
C GLU A 9 3.12 23.17 9.96
N GLY A 10 2.52 23.20 8.76
CA GLY A 10 3.24 23.54 7.52
C GLY A 10 4.01 22.41 6.87
N LYS A 11 3.82 21.17 7.32
CA LYS A 11 4.49 20.02 6.71
C LYS A 11 3.69 19.48 5.52
N ILE A 12 4.40 19.16 4.44
CA ILE A 12 3.79 18.49 3.29
C ILE A 12 3.45 17.05 3.69
N MET A 13 2.16 16.73 3.71
CA MET A 13 1.67 15.40 4.03
C MET A 13 1.57 14.50 2.81
N LYS A 14 1.18 15.09 1.69
CA LYS A 14 1.03 14.34 0.44
C LYS A 14 1.05 15.29 -0.75
N MET A 15 1.61 14.81 -1.85
CA MET A 15 1.55 15.49 -3.15
C MET A 15 0.99 14.53 -4.18
N TRP A 16 0.19 15.02 -5.10
CA TRP A 16 -0.29 14.24 -6.24
C TRP A 16 -0.69 15.14 -7.40
N SER A 17 -0.63 14.58 -8.59
CA SER A 17 -1.01 15.27 -9.80
C SER A 17 -2.37 14.79 -10.31
N GLY A 18 -3.06 15.69 -10.90
CA GLY A 18 -4.43 15.79 -11.01
C GLY A 18 -5.30 14.81 -11.71
N TYR A 19 -6.52 14.71 -11.30
CA TYR A 19 -7.51 13.89 -11.89
C TYR A 19 -8.92 14.29 -11.65
N GLY A 20 -9.82 13.51 -12.24
CA GLY A 20 -11.22 13.71 -12.38
C GLY A 20 -11.99 14.08 -11.11
N LYS A 21 -13.18 14.63 -11.31
CA LYS A 21 -14.08 15.10 -10.25
C LYS A 21 -14.30 14.03 -9.17
N GLY A 22 -14.01 14.38 -7.93
CA GLY A 22 -14.24 13.51 -6.77
C GLY A 22 -12.98 12.86 -6.20
N SER A 23 -11.94 12.61 -7.00
CA SER A 23 -10.76 11.91 -6.52
C SER A 23 -9.97 12.70 -5.48
N LEU A 24 -9.92 14.03 -5.63
CA LEU A 24 -9.26 14.91 -4.65
C LEU A 24 -9.97 14.86 -3.30
N LYS A 25 -11.29 14.97 -3.30
CA LYS A 25 -12.10 14.94 -2.08
C LYS A 25 -11.90 13.63 -1.32
N LEU A 26 -11.89 12.50 -2.02
CA LEU A 26 -11.66 11.19 -1.43
C LEU A 26 -10.25 11.08 -0.83
N LYS A 27 -9.24 11.56 -1.56
CA LYS A 27 -7.85 11.56 -1.09
C LYS A 27 -7.68 12.46 0.14
N MET A 28 -8.35 13.60 0.18
CA MET A 28 -8.29 14.51 1.33
C MET A 28 -8.98 13.92 2.57
N ARG A 29 -10.15 13.32 2.43
CA ARG A 29 -10.89 12.71 3.55
C ARG A 29 -10.03 11.73 4.32
N ARG A 30 -9.21 10.98 3.64
CA ARG A 30 -8.30 10.01 4.21
C ARG A 30 -7.31 10.61 5.21
N TYR A 31 -6.80 11.81 4.92
CA TYR A 31 -5.83 12.48 5.78
C TYR A 31 -6.50 13.33 6.86
N LEU A 32 -7.72 13.78 6.62
CA LEU A 32 -8.44 14.68 7.51
C LEU A 32 -9.40 13.95 8.45
N ASP A 33 -10.06 12.90 7.96
CA ASP A 33 -11.12 12.20 8.69
C ASP A 33 -10.72 10.81 9.18
N ALA A 34 -9.52 10.33 8.81
CA ALA A 34 -9.06 9.02 9.24
C ALA A 34 -8.88 9.03 10.76
N PRO A 35 -9.65 8.22 11.50
CA PRO A 35 -9.42 8.10 12.92
C PRO A 35 -8.02 7.53 13.14
N LYS A 36 -7.27 8.13 14.03
CA LYS A 36 -6.02 7.55 14.54
C LYS A 36 -6.38 6.30 15.33
N ARG A 37 -6.64 5.21 14.63
CA ARG A 37 -6.86 3.94 15.29
C ARG A 37 -5.52 3.32 15.62
N GLU A 38 -5.15 3.43 16.86
CA GLU A 38 -4.17 2.51 17.41
C GLU A 38 -4.85 1.14 17.48
N MET A 39 -4.43 0.23 16.61
CA MET A 39 -4.87 -1.14 16.71
C MET A 39 -4.14 -1.78 17.89
N SER A 40 -4.89 -2.04 18.96
CA SER A 40 -4.37 -2.87 20.04
C SER A 40 -4.25 -4.31 19.53
N ILE A 41 -3.03 -4.81 19.51
CA ILE A 41 -2.75 -6.18 19.10
C ILE A 41 -2.89 -7.06 20.31
N THR A 42 -3.93 -7.87 20.33
CA THR A 42 -4.10 -8.90 21.35
C THR A 42 -3.73 -10.25 20.76
N GLY A 43 -2.78 -10.94 21.35
CA GLY A 43 -2.67 -12.39 21.28
C GLY A 43 -1.52 -13.02 20.50
N ASP A 44 -0.65 -12.29 19.79
CA ASP A 44 0.54 -12.90 19.18
C ASP A 44 1.77 -12.07 19.51
N THR A 45 2.66 -12.63 20.35
CA THR A 45 3.86 -11.93 20.83
C THR A 45 4.89 -11.66 19.73
N ASN A 46 4.79 -12.37 18.58
CA ASN A 46 5.72 -12.25 17.46
C ASN A 46 5.17 -11.41 16.32
N ARG A 47 4.06 -10.73 16.54
CA ARG A 47 3.39 -9.94 15.51
C ARG A 47 3.78 -8.48 15.62
N LYS A 48 4.32 -7.92 14.52
CA LYS A 48 4.59 -6.48 14.42
C LYS A 48 3.66 -5.87 13.39
N VAL A 49 3.07 -4.72 13.73
CA VAL A 49 2.19 -3.97 12.82
C VAL A 49 2.78 -2.59 12.59
N VAL A 50 2.90 -2.21 11.31
CA VAL A 50 3.33 -0.88 10.90
C VAL A 50 2.18 -0.22 10.15
N ASN A 51 1.62 0.83 10.74
CA ASN A 51 0.51 1.57 10.15
C ASN A 51 1.04 2.71 9.30
N HIS A 52 0.51 2.86 8.09
CA HIS A 52 0.88 3.91 7.14
C HIS A 52 2.39 4.10 7.05
N PRO A 53 3.14 3.05 6.68
CA PRO A 53 4.59 3.14 6.61
C PRO A 53 5.02 4.22 5.62
N SER A 54 6.10 4.91 5.95
CA SER A 54 6.71 5.84 5.01
C SER A 54 7.40 5.07 3.89
N PHE A 55 7.56 5.70 2.75
CA PHE A 55 8.27 5.14 1.60
C PHE A 55 9.06 6.23 0.90
N GLU A 56 10.04 5.83 0.10
CA GLU A 56 10.90 6.80 -0.60
C GLU A 56 10.27 7.33 -1.87
N SER A 57 9.75 6.43 -2.71
CA SER A 57 9.17 6.80 -4.00
C SER A 57 8.17 5.76 -4.49
N THR A 58 7.31 6.18 -5.39
CA THR A 58 6.37 5.29 -6.06
C THR A 58 6.07 5.83 -7.47
N ASN A 59 5.79 4.94 -8.39
CA ASN A 59 5.35 5.31 -9.74
C ASN A 59 3.82 5.31 -9.90
N THR A 60 3.08 5.11 -8.81
CA THR A 60 1.61 5.07 -8.86
C THR A 60 0.98 5.83 -7.70
N ASP A 61 -0.15 6.48 -7.96
CA ASP A 61 -1.04 7.03 -6.93
C ASP A 61 -2.32 6.20 -6.78
N ILE A 62 -2.41 5.09 -7.53
CA ILE A 62 -3.55 4.16 -7.46
C ILE A 62 -3.47 3.31 -6.20
N LEU A 63 -2.28 2.83 -5.86
CA LEU A 63 -2.06 2.01 -4.67
C LEU A 63 -1.40 2.80 -3.54
N GLU A 64 -1.84 2.49 -2.34
CA GLU A 64 -1.20 2.96 -1.13
C GLU A 64 -1.08 1.82 -0.13
N VAL A 65 0.06 1.72 0.52
CA VAL A 65 0.25 0.78 1.62
C VAL A 65 -0.41 1.36 2.87
N LYS A 66 -1.48 0.73 3.30
CA LYS A 66 -2.22 1.12 4.50
C LYS A 66 -1.56 0.58 5.76
N GLN A 67 -1.13 -0.66 5.71
CA GLN A 67 -0.59 -1.35 6.88
C GLN A 67 0.26 -2.53 6.44
N VAL A 68 1.32 -2.79 7.19
CA VAL A 68 2.13 -4.00 7.03
C VAL A 68 2.07 -4.79 8.34
N VAL A 69 1.73 -6.07 8.24
CA VAL A 69 1.71 -6.99 9.39
C VAL A 69 2.80 -8.02 9.20
N LEU A 70 3.72 -8.07 10.14
CA LEU A 70 4.85 -9.01 10.13
C LEU A 70 4.60 -10.10 11.15
N THR A 71 4.61 -11.35 10.71
CA THR A 71 4.52 -12.52 11.58
C THR A 71 5.64 -13.50 11.26
N ASP A 72 5.80 -14.54 12.07
CA ASP A 72 6.80 -15.57 11.82
C ASP A 72 6.53 -16.38 10.55
N THR A 73 5.30 -16.39 10.07
CA THR A 73 4.87 -17.24 8.95
C THR A 73 4.50 -16.45 7.70
N ALA A 74 4.33 -15.14 7.80
CA ALA A 74 3.87 -14.34 6.68
C ALA A 74 4.16 -12.85 6.86
N THR A 75 4.21 -12.15 5.72
CA THR A 75 4.17 -10.69 5.65
C THR A 75 2.89 -10.30 4.93
N ILE A 76 1.99 -9.60 5.61
CA ILE A 76 0.72 -9.18 5.04
C ILE A 76 0.77 -7.69 4.77
N VAL A 77 0.57 -7.30 3.52
CA VAL A 77 0.53 -5.90 3.12
C VAL A 77 -0.91 -5.55 2.77
N HIS A 78 -1.48 -4.65 3.54
CA HIS A 78 -2.82 -4.12 3.28
C HIS A 78 -2.71 -2.88 2.41
N PHE A 79 -3.44 -2.88 1.31
CA PHE A 79 -3.46 -1.79 0.34
C PHE A 79 -4.81 -1.10 0.32
N ASN A 80 -4.79 0.19 0.07
CA ASN A 80 -5.92 0.94 -0.43
C ASN A 80 -5.70 1.20 -1.91
N ALA A 81 -6.73 1.01 -2.70
CA ALA A 81 -6.72 1.32 -4.12
C ALA A 81 -7.69 2.47 -4.41
N TYR A 82 -7.26 3.40 -5.27
CA TYR A 82 -8.03 4.58 -5.69
C TYR A 82 -7.93 4.72 -7.18
N TYR A 83 -9.05 4.58 -7.85
CA TYR A 83 -9.08 4.73 -9.30
C TYR A 83 -10.44 5.28 -9.74
N ILE A 84 -10.61 5.41 -11.03
CA ILE A 84 -11.86 5.90 -11.61
C ILE A 84 -13.00 4.95 -11.24
N PRO A 85 -14.13 5.46 -10.68
CA PRO A 85 -15.26 4.60 -10.34
C PRO A 85 -15.71 3.73 -11.52
N LYS A 86 -16.00 2.47 -11.25
CA LYS A 86 -16.43 1.46 -12.21
C LYS A 86 -15.39 1.03 -13.24
N TYR A 87 -14.19 1.62 -13.23
CA TYR A 87 -13.06 1.13 -14.03
C TYR A 87 -12.36 -0.01 -13.27
N TRP A 88 -11.45 -0.67 -13.97
CA TRP A 88 -10.76 -1.82 -13.40
C TRP A 88 -9.28 -1.53 -13.13
N ILE A 89 -8.77 -2.24 -12.16
CA ILE A 89 -7.34 -2.39 -11.91
C ILE A 89 -7.00 -3.88 -11.97
N ARG A 90 -5.73 -4.18 -12.12
CA ARG A 90 -5.25 -5.55 -12.14
C ARG A 90 -3.93 -5.62 -11.39
N VAL A 91 -3.83 -6.56 -10.46
CA VAL A 91 -2.58 -6.85 -9.75
C VAL A 91 -1.98 -8.11 -10.35
N SER A 92 -0.69 -8.06 -10.69
CA SER A 92 -0.01 -9.23 -11.25
C SER A 92 0.13 -10.35 -10.21
N PRO A 93 -0.04 -11.62 -10.61
CA PRO A 93 0.27 -12.74 -9.72
C PRO A 93 1.77 -12.87 -9.43
N ASN A 94 2.62 -12.16 -10.16
CA ASN A 94 4.07 -12.17 -9.99
C ASN A 94 4.58 -11.06 -9.06
N CYS A 95 3.70 -10.35 -8.37
CA CYS A 95 4.12 -9.32 -7.45
C CYS A 95 4.95 -9.91 -6.30
N ARG A 96 5.88 -9.12 -5.81
CA ARG A 96 6.85 -9.57 -4.81
C ARG A 96 7.36 -8.40 -3.97
N LEU A 97 7.95 -8.75 -2.84
CA LEU A 97 8.73 -7.81 -2.03
C LEU A 97 10.21 -8.09 -2.25
N VAL A 98 11.01 -7.05 -2.22
CA VAL A 98 12.47 -7.15 -2.27
C VAL A 98 13.03 -6.33 -1.12
N ASP A 99 13.83 -6.96 -0.26
CA ASP A 99 14.39 -6.25 0.89
C ASP A 99 15.65 -5.44 0.52
N GLU A 100 16.21 -4.73 1.48
CA GLU A 100 17.40 -3.90 1.27
C GLU A 100 18.66 -4.71 0.93
N LYS A 101 18.63 -6.01 1.13
CA LYS A 101 19.73 -6.92 0.78
C LYS A 101 19.55 -7.56 -0.61
N GLY A 102 18.41 -7.29 -1.26
CA GLY A 102 18.09 -7.85 -2.57
C GLY A 102 17.40 -9.21 -2.53
N GLU A 103 17.00 -9.69 -1.36
CA GLU A 103 16.24 -10.93 -1.26
C GLU A 103 14.79 -10.72 -1.65
N THR A 104 14.24 -11.69 -2.36
CA THR A 104 12.89 -11.63 -2.92
C THR A 104 11.93 -12.52 -2.12
N TYR A 105 10.75 -11.98 -1.86
CA TYR A 105 9.68 -12.65 -1.13
C TYR A 105 8.45 -12.72 -2.01
N THR A 106 8.01 -13.94 -2.32
CA THR A 106 6.95 -14.17 -3.30
C THR A 106 5.56 -14.05 -2.70
N LEU A 107 4.59 -13.75 -3.56
CA LEU A 107 3.17 -13.71 -3.18
C LEU A 107 2.66 -15.12 -2.90
N LYS A 108 2.01 -15.30 -1.77
CA LYS A 108 1.40 -16.58 -1.38
C LYS A 108 -0.11 -16.56 -1.47
N LYS A 109 -0.73 -15.43 -1.16
CA LYS A 109 -2.18 -15.34 -1.05
C LYS A 109 -2.63 -13.90 -1.28
N ALA A 110 -3.84 -13.72 -1.76
CA ALA A 110 -4.48 -12.42 -1.87
C ALA A 110 -5.90 -12.49 -1.32
N ASP A 111 -6.31 -11.44 -0.62
CA ASP A 111 -7.67 -11.28 -0.09
C ASP A 111 -8.26 -9.97 -0.62
N GLY A 112 -9.50 -10.03 -1.12
CA GLY A 112 -10.20 -8.87 -1.65
C GLY A 112 -9.89 -8.54 -3.11
N ILE A 113 -8.97 -9.26 -3.73
CA ILE A 113 -8.64 -9.14 -5.14
C ILE A 113 -8.12 -10.49 -5.64
N ASN A 114 -8.35 -10.79 -6.91
CA ASN A 114 -7.82 -11.98 -7.56
C ASN A 114 -6.67 -11.58 -8.49
N PRO A 115 -5.41 -11.89 -8.14
CA PRO A 115 -4.27 -11.54 -8.99
C PRO A 115 -4.42 -12.11 -10.40
N GLY A 116 -4.10 -11.29 -11.39
CA GLY A 116 -4.23 -11.65 -12.80
C GLY A 116 -5.60 -11.40 -13.41
N GLU A 117 -6.60 -11.05 -12.60
CA GLU A 117 -7.95 -10.75 -13.05
C GLU A 117 -8.27 -9.26 -12.91
N HIS A 118 -9.19 -8.78 -13.74
CA HIS A 118 -9.70 -7.40 -13.62
C HIS A 118 -10.54 -7.27 -12.35
N PHE A 119 -10.19 -6.29 -11.54
CA PHE A 119 -10.97 -5.90 -10.37
C PHE A 119 -11.64 -4.56 -10.65
N TYR A 120 -12.96 -4.52 -10.67
CA TYR A 120 -13.72 -3.30 -10.95
C TYR A 120 -13.97 -2.52 -9.67
N LEU A 121 -13.56 -1.24 -9.68
CA LEU A 121 -13.79 -0.35 -8.55
C LEU A 121 -15.28 -0.08 -8.36
N PRO A 122 -15.74 0.04 -7.11
CA PRO A 122 -17.12 0.45 -6.84
C PRO A 122 -17.35 1.92 -7.23
N GLU A 123 -18.56 2.42 -7.05
CA GLU A 123 -18.90 3.81 -7.36
C GLU A 123 -18.10 4.83 -6.57
N SER A 124 -17.58 4.45 -5.40
CA SER A 124 -16.70 5.30 -4.61
C SER A 124 -15.33 5.52 -5.24
N GLY A 125 -14.89 4.62 -6.12
CA GLY A 125 -13.52 4.63 -6.65
C GLY A 125 -12.48 4.19 -5.63
N GLU A 126 -12.90 3.62 -4.51
CA GLU A 126 -12.03 3.13 -3.44
C GLU A 126 -12.23 1.65 -3.20
N ALA A 127 -11.16 0.94 -2.94
CA ALA A 127 -11.21 -0.46 -2.55
C ALA A 127 -10.04 -0.79 -1.62
N GLU A 128 -10.21 -1.82 -0.83
CA GLU A 128 -9.15 -2.34 0.03
C GLU A 128 -8.91 -3.80 -0.34
N PHE A 129 -7.65 -4.20 -0.32
CA PHE A 129 -7.26 -5.58 -0.48
C PHE A 129 -5.95 -5.83 0.26
N SER A 130 -5.62 -7.09 0.48
CA SER A 130 -4.37 -7.46 1.10
C SER A 130 -3.66 -8.54 0.30
N LEU A 131 -2.33 -8.45 0.29
CA LEU A 131 -1.44 -9.42 -0.32
C LEU A 131 -0.57 -10.02 0.77
N THR A 132 -0.51 -11.35 0.81
CA THR A 132 0.29 -12.08 1.79
C THR A 132 1.50 -12.67 1.08
N PHE A 133 2.69 -12.31 1.58
CA PHE A 133 3.97 -12.75 1.05
C PHE A 133 4.67 -13.67 2.04
N GLU A 134 5.76 -14.28 1.61
CA GLU A 134 6.66 -15.00 2.50
C GLU A 134 7.11 -14.10 3.66
N PRO A 135 7.41 -14.69 4.83
CA PRO A 135 7.79 -13.89 6.00
C PRO A 135 9.14 -13.19 5.79
N LEU A 136 9.15 -11.88 6.00
CA LEU A 136 10.38 -11.11 6.00
C LEU A 136 11.27 -11.51 7.19
N SER A 137 12.58 -11.54 6.97
CA SER A 137 13.53 -11.72 8.06
C SER A 137 13.37 -10.60 9.09
N SER A 138 13.56 -10.93 10.36
CA SER A 138 13.47 -9.97 11.47
C SER A 138 14.47 -8.82 11.37
N SER A 139 15.54 -8.99 10.60
CA SER A 139 16.56 -7.96 10.38
C SER A 139 16.20 -6.96 9.28
N VAL A 140 15.13 -7.19 8.51
CA VAL A 140 14.73 -6.33 7.41
C VAL A 140 14.15 -5.01 7.93
N GLN A 141 14.69 -3.90 7.45
CA GLN A 141 14.29 -2.55 7.84
C GLN A 141 13.33 -1.91 6.83
N SER A 142 13.40 -2.32 5.58
CA SER A 142 12.57 -1.80 4.51
C SER A 142 12.48 -2.78 3.36
N PHE A 143 11.45 -2.62 2.53
CA PHE A 143 11.29 -3.42 1.32
C PHE A 143 10.76 -2.56 0.17
N ASN A 144 11.00 -3.05 -1.03
CA ASN A 144 10.36 -2.54 -2.23
C ASN A 144 9.20 -3.47 -2.59
N PHE A 145 8.03 -2.92 -2.83
CA PHE A 145 6.95 -3.66 -3.46
C PHE A 145 7.06 -3.47 -4.96
N THR A 146 7.06 -4.57 -5.71
CA THR A 146 7.04 -4.54 -7.17
C THR A 146 6.00 -5.52 -7.69
N GLU A 147 5.19 -5.04 -8.62
CA GLU A 147 4.16 -5.86 -9.25
C GLU A 147 4.76 -6.87 -10.23
N GLY A 148 5.89 -6.52 -10.86
CA GLY A 148 6.55 -7.38 -11.83
C GLY A 148 7.84 -6.77 -12.33
N THR A 149 8.28 -7.20 -13.51
CA THR A 149 9.55 -6.76 -14.13
C THR A 149 9.35 -5.80 -15.29
N GLU A 150 8.11 -5.55 -15.68
CA GLU A 150 7.80 -4.67 -16.80
C GLU A 150 7.92 -3.20 -16.39
N LYS A 151 8.25 -2.35 -17.36
CA LYS A 151 8.50 -0.93 -17.14
C LYS A 151 7.32 -0.19 -16.49
N ASN A 152 6.10 -0.60 -16.79
CA ASN A 152 4.88 0.05 -16.32
C ASN A 152 4.27 -0.62 -15.09
N ASP A 153 4.92 -1.65 -14.57
CA ASP A 153 4.44 -2.32 -13.36
C ASP A 153 4.56 -1.40 -12.15
N TRP A 154 3.61 -1.50 -11.27
CA TRP A 154 3.58 -0.66 -10.07
C TRP A 154 4.75 -0.98 -9.15
N GLN A 155 5.35 0.08 -8.61
CA GLN A 155 6.45 -0.01 -7.67
C GLN A 155 6.25 0.98 -6.54
N ILE A 156 6.46 0.50 -5.32
CA ILE A 156 6.54 1.36 -4.13
C ILE A 156 7.88 1.05 -3.49
N ASN A 157 8.78 2.01 -3.52
CA ASN A 157 10.17 1.80 -3.15
C ASN A 157 10.43 2.21 -1.70
N ARG A 158 11.20 1.39 -1.03
CA ARG A 158 11.69 1.61 0.33
C ARG A 158 10.57 1.89 1.32
N VAL A 159 9.65 0.94 1.42
CA VAL A 159 8.61 0.95 2.47
C VAL A 159 9.30 0.63 3.79
N ARG A 160 9.27 1.58 4.72
CA ARG A 160 10.02 1.49 5.96
C ARG A 160 9.22 0.78 7.04
N LEU A 161 9.86 -0.17 7.72
CA LEU A 161 9.24 -0.98 8.76
C LEU A 161 9.57 -0.48 10.17
N ASN A 162 10.43 0.50 10.27
CA ASN A 162 10.74 1.19 11.52
C ASN A 162 9.97 2.51 11.59
N LYS A 163 9.68 2.92 12.78
CA LYS A 163 9.01 4.21 13.03
C LYS A 163 9.99 5.38 12.88
#